data_dfe1864e49f43f212d2fd960d156d113
#
_entry.id   dfe1864e49f43f212d2fd960d156d113
#
_cell.length_a   1.000
_cell.length_b   1.000
_cell.length_c   1.000
_cell.angle_alpha   90.00
_cell.angle_beta   90.00
_cell.angle_gamma   90.00
#
_symmetry.space_group_name_H-M   'P 1'
#
loop_
_entity.id
_entity.type
_entity.pdbx_description
1 polymer ?
#
loop_
_entity_poly.entity_id
_entity_poly.type
_entity_poly.pdbx_seq_one_letter_code
_entity_poly.pdbx_strand_id
1 'polypeptide(L)'
;MTQPHTDYDTIVVGGGPSGATAAHELANKGHRVLLLERGFRIKPCGGAIPPCLLQEFNIPDHLVVARIRSARMISPKGQSVDMPIDGTFVGMVDRDEFDPWLRQRASEAGATVVPGVFKSLEYQEELVSL
;
A
#
# COMPACT_ATOMS: atom_id res chain seq x y z
N MET A 1 7.40 20.96 32.22
CA MET A 1 6.71 21.28 30.96
C MET A 1 5.91 20.06 30.54
N THR A 2 4.59 20.15 30.54
CA THR A 2 3.73 19.10 29.99
C THR A 2 3.91 19.12 28.47
N GLN A 3 4.41 18.03 27.90
CA GLN A 3 4.39 17.88 26.44
C GLN A 3 2.93 17.96 25.96
N PRO A 4 2.67 18.61 24.80
CA PRO A 4 1.35 18.63 24.24
C PRO A 4 0.88 17.21 23.99
N HIS A 5 -0.33 16.90 24.43
CA HIS A 5 -0.91 15.57 24.27
C HIS A 5 -1.31 15.39 22.81
N THR A 6 -0.59 14.55 22.09
CA THR A 6 -0.95 14.13 20.73
C THR A 6 -1.65 12.79 20.76
N ASP A 7 -2.74 12.63 20.03
CA ASP A 7 -3.43 11.34 19.91
C ASP A 7 -2.60 10.35 19.09
N TYR A 8 -1.87 10.84 18.09
CA TYR A 8 -1.02 10.06 17.19
C TYR A 8 0.34 10.71 17.01
N ASP A 9 1.36 9.89 16.79
CA ASP A 9 2.70 10.35 16.44
C ASP A 9 2.81 10.61 14.94
N THR A 10 2.03 9.88 14.15
CA THR A 10 2.00 9.97 12.68
C THR A 10 0.61 9.77 12.13
N ILE A 11 0.25 10.57 11.14
CA ILE A 11 -0.97 10.39 10.37
C ILE A 11 -0.58 10.09 8.92
N VAL A 12 -1.04 8.95 8.41
CA VAL A 12 -0.85 8.53 7.01
C VAL A 12 -2.13 8.77 6.25
N VAL A 13 -2.07 9.56 5.19
CA VAL A 13 -3.23 9.87 4.35
C VAL A 13 -3.17 9.04 3.07
N GLY A 14 -4.15 8.14 2.94
CA GLY A 14 -4.28 7.22 1.82
C GLY A 14 -3.85 5.78 2.18
N GLY A 15 -4.81 4.87 2.16
CA GLY A 15 -4.65 3.45 2.51
C GLY A 15 -4.40 2.52 1.31
N GLY A 16 -3.80 3.03 0.24
CA GLY A 16 -3.26 2.19 -0.84
C GLY A 16 -1.97 1.49 -0.42
N PRO A 17 -1.32 0.72 -1.32
CA PRO A 17 -0.16 -0.10 -0.97
C PRO A 17 0.96 0.65 -0.23
N SER A 18 1.31 1.84 -0.68
CA SER A 18 2.37 2.64 -0.04
C SER A 18 1.98 3.10 1.35
N GLY A 19 0.77 3.68 1.52
CA GLY A 19 0.34 4.21 2.81
C GLY A 19 0.05 3.11 3.81
N ALA A 20 -0.58 2.01 3.40
CA ALA A 20 -0.82 0.87 4.28
C ALA A 20 0.49 0.22 4.74
N THR A 21 1.49 0.11 3.85
CA THR A 21 2.82 -0.39 4.21
C THR A 21 3.54 0.56 5.15
N ALA A 22 3.52 1.87 4.89
CA ALA A 22 4.12 2.85 5.79
C ALA A 22 3.49 2.81 7.19
N ALA A 23 2.15 2.73 7.26
CA ALA A 23 1.44 2.61 8.53
C ALA A 23 1.81 1.32 9.29
N HIS A 24 1.92 0.19 8.59
CA HIS A 24 2.38 -1.08 9.15
C HIS A 24 3.79 -0.97 9.74
N GLU A 25 4.74 -0.45 8.97
CA GLU A 25 6.14 -0.33 9.39
C GLU A 25 6.30 0.61 10.59
N LEU A 26 5.59 1.73 10.60
CA LEU A 26 5.63 2.68 11.72
C LEU A 26 4.99 2.08 12.97
N ALA A 27 3.87 1.39 12.85
CA ALA A 27 3.22 0.73 13.97
C ALA A 27 4.10 -0.38 14.57
N ASN A 28 4.78 -1.17 13.75
CA ASN A 28 5.74 -2.19 14.20
C ASN A 28 6.95 -1.59 14.95
N LYS A 29 7.28 -0.32 14.70
CA LYS A 29 8.31 0.42 15.44
C LYS A 29 7.79 1.06 16.71
N GLY A 30 6.52 0.84 17.08
CA GLY A 30 5.90 1.33 18.29
C GLY A 30 5.32 2.74 18.21
N HIS A 31 5.22 3.33 17.01
CA HIS A 31 4.54 4.61 16.85
C HIS A 31 3.02 4.45 16.88
N ARG A 32 2.33 5.45 17.45
CA ARG A 32 0.88 5.57 17.37
C ARG A 32 0.53 6.13 16.01
N VAL A 33 -0.06 5.30 15.15
CA VAL A 33 -0.31 5.64 13.74
C VAL A 33 -1.80 5.70 13.45
N LEU A 34 -2.24 6.78 12.83
CA LEU A 34 -3.55 6.88 12.19
C LEU A 34 -3.38 6.72 10.68
N LEU A 35 -4.09 5.76 10.09
CA LEU A 35 -4.20 5.59 8.64
C LEU A 35 -5.59 6.04 8.19
N LEU A 36 -5.63 7.11 7.42
CA LEU A 36 -6.86 7.72 6.90
C LEU A 36 -7.06 7.30 5.44
N GLU A 37 -8.17 6.62 5.14
CA GLU A 37 -8.54 6.22 3.77
C GLU A 37 -9.92 6.76 3.40
N ARG A 38 -10.01 7.51 2.31
CA ARG A 38 -11.26 8.18 1.88
C ARG A 38 -12.34 7.25 1.33
N GLY A 39 -11.96 6.05 0.89
CA GLY A 39 -12.91 5.10 0.32
C GLY A 39 -12.22 3.85 -0.20
N PHE A 40 -12.95 2.76 -0.17
CA PHE A 40 -12.46 1.43 -0.56
C PHE A 40 -12.63 1.18 -2.07
N ARG A 41 -12.50 2.23 -2.88
CA ARG A 41 -12.60 2.11 -4.33
C ARG A 41 -11.37 1.39 -4.88
N ILE A 42 -11.61 0.34 -5.66
CA ILE A 42 -10.58 -0.34 -6.45
C ILE A 42 -9.95 0.65 -7.41
N LYS A 43 -8.63 0.78 -7.35
CA LYS A 43 -7.90 1.60 -8.32
C LYS A 43 -7.69 0.84 -9.62
N PRO A 44 -7.85 1.49 -10.78
CA PRO A 44 -7.55 0.88 -12.07
C PRO A 44 -6.04 0.68 -12.23
N CYS A 45 -5.56 -0.46 -11.76
CA CYS A 45 -4.16 -0.84 -11.82
C CYS A 45 -4.10 -2.34 -12.10
N GLY A 46 -3.23 -2.77 -13.00
CA GLY A 46 -3.07 -4.18 -13.33
C GLY A 46 -2.54 -5.07 -12.21
N GLY A 47 -2.14 -4.49 -11.08
CA GLY A 47 -1.71 -5.25 -9.91
C GLY A 47 -0.38 -5.97 -10.09
N ALA A 48 0.45 -5.55 -11.03
CA ALA A 48 1.76 -6.16 -11.28
C ALA A 48 2.75 -5.78 -10.17
N ILE A 49 3.36 -6.77 -9.55
CA ILE A 49 4.37 -6.62 -8.51
C ILE A 49 5.61 -7.48 -8.82
N PRO A 50 6.83 -6.96 -8.63
CA PRO A 50 8.04 -7.75 -8.83
C PRO A 50 8.20 -8.81 -7.73
N PRO A 51 8.86 -9.94 -8.03
CA PRO A 51 9.00 -11.05 -7.08
C PRO A 51 9.75 -10.68 -5.80
N CYS A 52 10.69 -9.74 -5.86
CA CYS A 52 11.40 -9.27 -4.67
C CYS A 52 10.46 -8.70 -3.60
N LEU A 53 9.38 -8.02 -3.99
CA LEU A 53 8.40 -7.50 -3.03
C LEU A 53 7.61 -8.60 -2.31
N LEU A 54 7.39 -9.75 -2.96
CA LEU A 54 6.71 -10.88 -2.33
C LEU A 54 7.50 -11.39 -1.11
N GLN A 55 8.81 -11.45 -1.23
CA GLN A 55 9.70 -11.89 -0.16
C GLN A 55 9.95 -10.80 0.87
N GLU A 56 10.30 -9.58 0.42
CA GLU A 56 10.65 -8.46 1.28
C GLU A 56 9.51 -8.06 2.23
N PHE A 57 8.28 -8.09 1.73
CA PHE A 57 7.09 -7.71 2.50
C PHE A 57 6.27 -8.91 2.98
N ASN A 58 6.77 -10.14 2.85
CA ASN A 58 6.09 -11.36 3.27
C ASN A 58 4.64 -11.44 2.73
N ILE A 59 4.47 -11.15 1.44
CA ILE A 59 3.15 -11.20 0.79
C ILE A 59 2.75 -12.67 0.61
N PRO A 60 1.58 -13.10 1.14
CA PRO A 60 1.14 -14.48 1.03
C PRO A 60 0.89 -14.91 -0.41
N ASP A 61 1.24 -16.15 -0.73
CA ASP A 61 1.09 -16.72 -2.06
C ASP A 61 -0.35 -16.70 -2.59
N HIS A 62 -1.35 -16.82 -1.71
CA HIS A 62 -2.76 -16.82 -2.11
C HIS A 62 -3.23 -15.47 -2.69
N LEU A 63 -2.53 -14.38 -2.42
CA LEU A 63 -2.82 -13.06 -3.01
C LEU A 63 -2.25 -12.91 -4.43
N VAL A 64 -1.38 -13.83 -4.87
CA VAL A 64 -0.81 -13.82 -6.21
C VAL A 64 -1.72 -14.63 -7.14
N VAL A 65 -2.58 -13.95 -7.87
CA VAL A 65 -3.59 -14.56 -8.75
C VAL A 65 -3.01 -15.08 -10.07
N ALA A 66 -1.87 -14.54 -10.50
CA ALA A 66 -1.16 -15.02 -11.69
C ALA A 66 0.35 -14.72 -11.60
N ARG A 67 1.15 -15.55 -12.28
CA ARG A 67 2.61 -15.38 -12.44
C ARG A 67 2.93 -15.26 -13.91
N ILE A 68 3.33 -14.06 -14.32
CA ILE A 68 3.62 -13.72 -15.71
C ILE A 68 5.10 -13.93 -15.97
N ARG A 69 5.42 -14.72 -17.00
CA ARG A 69 6.80 -15.07 -17.37
C ARG A 69 7.23 -14.50 -18.73
N SER A 70 6.31 -13.87 -19.44
CA SER A 70 6.60 -13.22 -20.72
C SER A 70 5.64 -12.07 -20.95
N ALA A 71 6.12 -11.01 -21.58
CA ALA A 71 5.32 -9.89 -22.05
C ALA A 71 5.38 -9.82 -23.57
N ARG A 72 4.26 -9.59 -24.23
CA ARG A 72 4.20 -9.33 -25.67
C ARG A 72 4.00 -7.85 -25.93
N MET A 73 4.95 -7.24 -26.60
CA MET A 73 4.82 -5.87 -27.07
C MET A 73 4.32 -5.86 -28.54
N ILE A 74 3.31 -5.05 -28.81
CA ILE A 74 2.73 -4.90 -30.14
C ILE A 74 2.88 -3.44 -30.58
N SER A 75 3.53 -3.23 -31.73
CA SER A 75 3.69 -1.91 -32.31
C SER A 75 2.37 -1.41 -32.94
N PRO A 76 2.21 -0.11 -33.18
CA PRO A 76 1.04 0.43 -33.89
C PRO A 76 0.85 -0.15 -35.31
N LYS A 77 1.90 -0.70 -35.91
CA LYS A 77 1.86 -1.38 -37.23
C LYS A 77 1.58 -2.87 -37.13
N GLY A 78 1.22 -3.40 -35.94
CA GLY A 78 0.90 -4.79 -35.73
C GLY A 78 2.10 -5.74 -35.62
N GLN A 79 3.32 -5.24 -35.63
CA GLN A 79 4.50 -6.06 -35.35
C GLN A 79 4.57 -6.39 -33.87
N SER A 80 4.91 -7.62 -33.54
CA SER A 80 5.02 -8.05 -32.14
C SER A 80 6.38 -8.65 -31.82
N VAL A 81 6.79 -8.49 -30.56
CA VAL A 81 7.96 -9.13 -29.99
C VAL A 81 7.60 -9.68 -28.62
N ASP A 82 7.99 -10.92 -28.36
CA ASP A 82 7.85 -11.53 -27.05
C ASP A 82 9.13 -11.27 -26.25
N MET A 83 8.93 -10.77 -25.02
CA MET A 83 10.02 -10.51 -24.07
C MET A 83 9.89 -11.50 -22.91
N PRO A 84 10.67 -12.59 -22.89
CA PRO A 84 10.68 -13.51 -21.76
C PRO A 84 11.27 -12.83 -20.51
N ILE A 85 10.76 -13.21 -19.35
CA ILE A 85 11.29 -12.79 -18.06
C ILE A 85 12.16 -13.94 -17.55
N ASP A 86 13.46 -13.87 -17.81
CA ASP A 86 14.39 -14.96 -17.54
C ASP A 86 14.57 -15.18 -16.02
N GLY A 87 14.46 -16.43 -15.61
CA GLY A 87 14.73 -16.88 -14.24
C GLY A 87 13.75 -16.42 -13.17
N THR A 88 12.70 -15.66 -13.52
CA THR A 88 11.76 -15.11 -12.56
C THR A 88 10.33 -14.92 -13.15
N PHE A 89 9.49 -14.19 -12.47
CA PHE A 89 8.12 -13.87 -12.92
C PHE A 89 7.71 -12.49 -12.39
N VAL A 90 6.66 -11.91 -12.95
CA VAL A 90 5.93 -10.79 -12.35
C VAL A 90 4.67 -11.34 -11.69
N GLY A 91 4.49 -11.10 -10.41
CA GLY A 91 3.28 -11.45 -9.68
C GLY A 91 2.14 -10.51 -10.04
N MET A 92 0.94 -11.05 -10.24
CA MET A 92 -0.27 -10.26 -10.40
C MET A 92 -1.13 -10.42 -9.15
N VAL A 93 -1.61 -9.32 -8.61
CA VAL A 93 -2.50 -9.31 -7.45
C VAL A 93 -3.83 -8.64 -7.81
N ASP A 94 -4.89 -9.12 -7.20
CA ASP A 94 -6.19 -8.46 -7.27
C ASP A 94 -6.25 -7.34 -6.23
N ARG A 95 -6.45 -6.10 -6.67
CA ARG A 95 -6.37 -4.91 -5.83
C ARG A 95 -7.53 -4.79 -4.84
N ASP A 96 -8.66 -5.45 -5.11
CA ASP A 96 -9.81 -5.54 -4.21
C ASP A 96 -9.58 -6.50 -3.04
N GLU A 97 -8.64 -7.43 -3.16
CA GLU A 97 -8.18 -8.28 -2.06
C GLU A 97 -6.86 -7.79 -1.45
N PHE A 98 -5.92 -7.38 -2.27
CA PHE A 98 -4.58 -6.99 -1.86
C PHE A 98 -4.57 -5.71 -1.01
N ASP A 99 -5.28 -4.66 -1.42
CA ASP A 99 -5.30 -3.41 -0.68
C ASP A 99 -6.00 -3.54 0.70
N PRO A 100 -7.15 -4.23 0.83
CA PRO A 100 -7.72 -4.54 2.15
C PRO A 100 -6.78 -5.36 3.03
N TRP A 101 -6.10 -6.35 2.47
CA TRP A 101 -5.13 -7.16 3.22
C TRP A 101 -3.99 -6.30 3.79
N LEU A 102 -3.44 -5.36 3.00
CA LEU A 102 -2.40 -4.46 3.48
C LEU A 102 -2.89 -3.55 4.61
N ARG A 103 -4.12 -3.03 4.54
CA ARG A 103 -4.72 -2.23 5.61
C ARG A 103 -5.00 -3.06 6.86
N GLN A 104 -5.47 -4.29 6.68
CA GLN A 104 -5.67 -5.22 7.79
C GLN A 104 -4.35 -5.51 8.51
N ARG A 105 -3.29 -5.79 7.76
CA ARG A 105 -1.94 -5.99 8.30
C ARG A 105 -1.45 -4.78 9.10
N ALA A 106 -1.70 -3.56 8.62
CA ALA A 106 -1.37 -2.34 9.36
C ALA A 106 -2.16 -2.24 10.67
N SER A 107 -3.46 -2.57 10.65
CA SER A 107 -4.30 -2.60 11.84
C SER A 107 -3.82 -3.63 12.87
N GLU A 108 -3.47 -4.83 12.43
CA GLU A 108 -2.93 -5.90 13.28
C GLU A 108 -1.58 -5.52 13.92
N ALA A 109 -0.79 -4.69 13.24
CA ALA A 109 0.45 -4.13 13.78
C ALA A 109 0.21 -3.01 14.81
N GLY A 110 -1.02 -2.52 14.96
CA GLY A 110 -1.40 -1.49 15.94
C GLY A 110 -1.77 -0.13 15.35
N ALA A 111 -1.78 0.02 14.02
CA ALA A 111 -2.25 1.25 13.39
C ALA A 111 -3.78 1.36 13.51
N THR A 112 -4.28 2.57 13.81
CA THR A 112 -5.71 2.87 13.76
C THR A 112 -6.10 3.20 12.31
N VAL A 113 -6.90 2.34 11.69
CA VAL A 113 -7.36 2.53 10.30
C VAL A 113 -8.78 3.07 10.32
N VAL A 114 -9.00 4.25 9.75
CA VAL A 114 -10.31 4.89 9.73
C VAL A 114 -10.70 5.38 8.34
N PRO A 115 -11.99 5.32 7.99
CA PRO A 115 -12.50 5.98 6.80
C PRO A 115 -12.54 7.50 7.03
N GLY A 116 -12.04 8.26 6.06
CA GLY A 116 -12.08 9.72 6.14
C GLY A 116 -11.40 10.39 4.94
N VAL A 117 -11.71 11.67 4.78
CA VAL A 117 -11.20 12.50 3.68
C VAL A 117 -10.32 13.58 4.26
N PHE A 118 -9.06 13.60 3.87
CA PHE A 118 -8.18 14.72 4.16
C PHE A 118 -8.71 16.00 3.47
N LYS A 119 -8.81 17.08 4.22
CA LYS A 119 -9.23 18.39 3.70
C LYS A 119 -8.14 19.45 3.80
N SER A 120 -7.60 19.63 5.00
CA SER A 120 -6.62 20.67 5.26
C SER A 120 -5.78 20.32 6.49
N LEU A 121 -4.64 21.00 6.64
CA LEU A 121 -3.80 20.97 7.83
C LEU A 121 -3.92 22.30 8.57
N GLU A 122 -4.04 22.23 9.89
CA GLU A 122 -3.93 23.37 10.77
C GLU A 122 -2.73 23.20 11.70
N TYR A 123 -1.96 24.25 11.86
CA TYR A 123 -0.81 24.27 12.75
C TYR A 123 -1.17 25.08 13.99
N GLN A 124 -1.01 24.46 15.15
CA GLN A 124 -1.15 25.14 16.43
C GLN A 124 0.13 24.95 17.22
N GLU A 125 0.97 25.98 17.26
CA GLU A 125 2.30 25.96 17.91
C GLU A 125 3.17 24.81 17.38
N GLU A 126 3.34 23.72 18.14
CA GLU A 126 4.13 22.55 17.74
C GLU A 126 3.26 21.36 17.28
N LEU A 127 1.95 21.54 17.12
CA LEU A 127 1.00 20.49 16.77
C LEU A 127 0.41 20.70 15.37
N VAL A 128 0.06 19.55 14.76
CA VAL A 128 -0.68 19.53 13.49
C VAL A 128 -2.03 18.85 13.73
N SER A 129 -3.12 19.46 13.29
CA SER A 129 -4.45 18.86 13.26
C SER A 129 -4.97 18.71 11.83
N LEU A 130 -5.84 17.72 11.62
CA LEU A 130 -6.49 17.41 10.35
C LEU A 130 -7.99 17.70 10.43
#